data_8d84e692cb4c5dbf393c0304fb590e6b
#
_entry.id   8d84e692cb4c5dbf393c0304fb590e6b
#
_cell.length_a   1.000
_cell.length_b   1.000
_cell.length_c   1.000
_cell.angle_alpha   90.00
_cell.angle_beta   90.00
_cell.angle_gamma   90.00
#
_symmetry.space_group_name_H-M   'P 1'
#
loop_
_entity.id
_entity.type
_entity.pdbx_description
1 polymer ?
#
loop_
_entity_poly.entity_id
_entity_poly.type
_entity_poly.pdbx_seq_one_letter_code
_entity_poly.pdbx_strand_id
1 'polypeptide(L)'
;MRIDFVGNSHLGTIAPALTKARGDREVAHFISRTYGSVDAVLVGDSGSVELPFIQLEDTPRYGAEIDARRADAVVAVGLNFSLVQMVKLWESFAPVDSIGEYGVPSLSDVVWNAYVDAAFDQIFMTRLLRLLLDAGAQQVIVIPQPAPAAWASQRDGERFALYGQLLASGDWNRVLEDFARQVRRLEDAGARVYPQPLATLTDDGFTEDAYAMGDPSDTGADSFYSRGDFYHMNRSFATALASDFYDWLGGSGSSLTGEAPSKARS
;
A
#
# COMPACT_ATOMS: atom_id res chain seq x y z
N MET A 1 11.38 -0.62 22.38
CA MET A 1 10.76 0.08 21.23
C MET A 1 9.31 -0.34 21.11
N ARG A 2 8.39 0.60 21.17
CA ARG A 2 6.96 0.38 20.96
C ARG A 2 6.56 0.79 19.53
N ILE A 3 5.86 -0.10 18.83
CA ILE A 3 5.39 0.13 17.46
C ILE A 3 3.89 -0.08 17.42
N ASP A 4 3.17 0.93 17.00
CA ASP A 4 1.72 0.87 16.83
C ASP A 4 1.42 0.77 15.32
N PHE A 5 0.86 -0.38 14.88
CA PHE A 5 0.46 -0.60 13.49
C PHE A 5 -1.01 -0.21 13.30
N VAL A 6 -1.30 0.58 12.29
CA VAL A 6 -2.65 0.98 11.90
C VAL A 6 -2.90 0.62 10.45
N GLY A 7 -4.02 0.00 10.14
CA GLY A 7 -4.30 -0.42 8.77
C GLY A 7 -5.71 -0.93 8.55
N ASN A 8 -5.93 -1.44 7.34
CA ASN A 8 -7.17 -2.07 6.92
C ASN A 8 -7.03 -3.62 6.90
N SER A 9 -7.78 -4.31 6.06
CA SER A 9 -7.72 -5.77 5.87
C SER A 9 -6.31 -6.29 5.58
N HIS A 10 -5.45 -5.49 4.92
CA HIS A 10 -4.06 -5.87 4.66
C HIS A 10 -3.26 -6.01 5.96
N LEU A 11 -3.45 -5.10 6.92
CA LEU A 11 -2.85 -5.27 8.25
C LEU A 11 -3.36 -6.54 8.92
N GLY A 12 -4.65 -6.84 8.82
CA GLY A 12 -5.22 -8.08 9.38
C GLY A 12 -4.52 -9.34 8.90
N THR A 13 -4.11 -9.37 7.64
CA THR A 13 -3.38 -10.50 7.05
C THR A 13 -1.94 -10.62 7.56
N ILE A 14 -1.23 -9.49 7.72
CA ILE A 14 0.19 -9.49 8.09
C ILE A 14 0.45 -9.40 9.60
N ALA A 15 -0.51 -8.95 10.40
CA ALA A 15 -0.37 -8.74 11.85
C ALA A 15 0.14 -9.97 12.62
N PRO A 16 -0.32 -11.21 12.35
CA PRO A 16 0.22 -12.39 13.03
C PRO A 16 1.72 -12.60 12.76
N ALA A 17 2.18 -12.36 11.53
CA ALA A 17 3.58 -12.49 11.16
C ALA A 17 4.44 -11.39 11.80
N LEU A 18 3.96 -10.13 11.79
CA LEU A 18 4.60 -9.01 12.48
C LEU A 18 4.74 -9.28 13.98
N THR A 19 3.68 -9.81 14.63
CA THR A 19 3.73 -10.18 16.04
C THR A 19 4.77 -11.27 16.31
N LYS A 20 4.86 -12.28 15.44
CA LYS A 20 5.83 -13.38 15.58
C LYS A 20 7.26 -12.91 15.39
N ALA A 21 7.52 -12.02 14.45
CA ALA A 21 8.84 -11.54 14.09
C ALA A 21 9.36 -10.36 14.96
N ARG A 22 8.53 -9.82 15.86
CA ARG A 22 8.82 -8.57 16.59
C ARG A 22 10.07 -8.58 17.48
N GLY A 23 10.56 -9.76 17.88
CA GLY A 23 11.63 -9.87 18.90
C GLY A 23 11.17 -9.26 20.23
N ASP A 24 12.02 -8.42 20.85
CA ASP A 24 11.75 -7.74 22.12
C ASP A 24 10.92 -6.45 21.97
N ARG A 25 10.38 -6.15 20.78
CA ARG A 25 9.58 -4.96 20.55
C ARG A 25 8.16 -5.15 21.09
N GLU A 26 7.62 -4.11 21.70
CA GLU A 26 6.19 -4.04 21.99
C GLU A 26 5.45 -3.65 20.72
N VAL A 27 4.42 -4.40 20.33
CA VAL A 27 3.61 -4.11 19.16
C VAL A 27 2.14 -4.09 19.50
N ALA A 28 1.41 -3.12 18.94
CA ALA A 28 -0.04 -3.05 18.97
C ALA A 28 -0.57 -2.96 17.54
N HIS A 29 -1.77 -3.47 17.30
CA HIS A 29 -2.40 -3.46 15.98
C HIS A 29 -3.77 -2.79 16.07
N PHE A 30 -4.02 -1.85 15.16
CA PHE A 30 -5.26 -1.10 15.07
C PHE A 30 -5.81 -1.28 13.64
N ILE A 31 -6.89 -2.07 13.51
CA ILE A 31 -7.50 -2.35 12.21
C ILE A 31 -8.73 -1.48 12.02
N SER A 32 -8.68 -0.59 11.04
CA SER A 32 -9.78 0.29 10.67
C SER A 32 -10.66 -0.35 9.58
N ARG A 33 -11.98 -0.18 9.69
CA ARG A 33 -12.89 -0.34 8.55
C ARG A 33 -12.83 0.94 7.71
N THR A 34 -11.97 0.96 6.74
CA THR A 34 -11.67 2.15 5.93
C THR A 34 -12.72 2.53 4.89
N TYR A 35 -13.92 2.01 4.97
CA TYR A 35 -15.01 2.50 4.12
C TYR A 35 -15.70 3.75 4.68
N GLY A 36 -15.15 4.30 5.78
CA GLY A 36 -15.61 5.55 6.38
C GLY A 36 -14.75 6.74 5.95
N SER A 37 -15.31 7.91 6.00
CA SER A 37 -14.63 9.19 5.80
C SER A 37 -13.54 9.36 6.88
N VAL A 38 -12.39 9.91 6.50
CA VAL A 38 -11.34 10.34 7.44
C VAL A 38 -11.86 11.43 8.41
N ASP A 39 -13.00 12.05 8.07
CA ASP A 39 -13.66 13.03 8.93
C ASP A 39 -14.15 12.42 10.25
N ALA A 40 -14.18 11.08 10.35
CA ALA A 40 -14.45 10.38 11.61
C ALA A 40 -13.19 10.17 12.50
N VAL A 41 -12.01 10.58 12.03
CA VAL A 41 -10.79 10.55 12.84
C VAL A 41 -10.74 11.79 13.72
N LEU A 42 -10.76 11.58 15.02
CA LEU A 42 -10.67 12.67 16.02
C LEU A 42 -9.25 12.74 16.57
N VAL A 43 -8.72 13.94 16.69
CA VAL A 43 -7.47 14.18 17.40
C VAL A 43 -7.83 14.74 18.78
N GLY A 44 -7.56 13.98 19.82
CA GLY A 44 -7.78 14.41 21.20
C GLY A 44 -6.72 15.43 21.66
N ASP A 45 -7.04 16.21 22.68
CA ASP A 45 -6.15 17.23 23.28
C ASP A 45 -4.81 16.65 23.76
N SER A 46 -4.76 15.36 24.06
CA SER A 46 -3.55 14.64 24.48
C SER A 46 -2.62 14.26 23.33
N GLY A 47 -3.01 14.50 22.06
CA GLY A 47 -2.31 13.99 20.87
C GLY A 47 -2.65 12.54 20.57
N SER A 48 -3.72 12.02 21.14
CA SER A 48 -4.30 10.74 20.74
C SER A 48 -5.06 10.90 19.43
N VAL A 49 -4.96 9.89 18.59
CA VAL A 49 -5.71 9.79 17.32
C VAL A 49 -6.75 8.70 17.48
N GLU A 50 -8.01 9.11 17.61
CA GLU A 50 -9.13 8.19 17.62
C GLU A 50 -9.52 7.82 16.20
N LEU A 51 -9.56 6.54 15.92
CA LEU A 51 -9.95 6.00 14.62
C LEU A 51 -11.29 5.28 14.75
N PRO A 52 -12.15 5.30 13.72
CA PRO A 52 -13.38 4.52 13.72
C PRO A 52 -13.05 3.03 13.57
N PHE A 53 -12.98 2.30 14.69
CA PHE A 53 -12.61 0.88 14.71
C PHE A 53 -13.79 -0.07 14.86
N ILE A 54 -13.56 -1.31 14.40
CA ILE A 54 -14.35 -2.46 14.82
C ILE A 54 -13.43 -3.36 15.62
N GLN A 55 -13.86 -3.61 16.83
CA GLN A 55 -13.33 -4.67 17.64
C GLN A 55 -13.73 -6.02 17.02
N LEU A 56 -12.77 -6.83 16.62
CA LEU A 56 -12.99 -8.23 16.31
C LEU A 56 -12.90 -9.01 17.63
N GLU A 57 -13.95 -9.76 17.97
CA GLU A 57 -14.17 -10.34 19.29
C GLU A 57 -13.07 -11.29 19.81
N ASP A 58 -12.19 -11.82 18.95
CA ASP A 58 -11.21 -12.84 19.32
C ASP A 58 -9.74 -12.43 19.12
N THR A 59 -9.43 -11.16 18.97
CA THR A 59 -8.05 -10.73 18.77
C THR A 59 -7.54 -9.88 19.92
N PRO A 60 -6.42 -10.27 20.55
CA PRO A 60 -5.89 -9.54 21.68
C PRO A 60 -5.40 -8.14 21.27
N ARG A 61 -6.02 -7.12 21.83
CA ARG A 61 -5.65 -5.71 21.77
C ARG A 61 -5.87 -5.00 20.43
N TYR A 62 -7.11 -4.81 20.04
CA TYR A 62 -7.48 -3.73 19.14
C TYR A 62 -7.96 -2.53 19.97
N GLY A 63 -7.19 -1.43 19.91
CA GLY A 63 -7.57 -0.18 20.55
C GLY A 63 -8.28 0.72 19.54
N ALA A 64 -9.20 1.53 20.02
CA ALA A 64 -9.84 2.59 19.22
C ALA A 64 -8.99 3.87 19.16
N GLU A 65 -7.93 3.94 19.95
CA GLU A 65 -7.14 5.16 20.18
C GLU A 65 -5.65 4.86 20.07
N ILE A 66 -4.97 5.61 19.21
CA ILE A 66 -3.51 5.60 19.06
C ILE A 66 -2.96 6.82 19.78
N ASP A 67 -2.16 6.61 20.80
CA ASP A 67 -1.36 7.69 21.39
C ASP A 67 -0.08 7.85 20.56
N ALA A 68 -0.14 8.75 19.57
CA ALA A 68 0.95 8.96 18.63
C ALA A 68 2.27 9.39 19.29
N ARG A 69 2.21 9.99 20.48
CA ARG A 69 3.40 10.44 21.23
C ARG A 69 4.06 9.34 22.05
N ARG A 70 3.31 8.27 22.37
CA ARG A 70 3.81 7.14 23.18
C ARG A 70 4.47 6.06 22.37
N ALA A 71 4.13 5.95 21.08
CA ALA A 71 4.79 5.03 20.18
C ALA A 71 6.12 5.60 19.71
N ASP A 72 7.17 4.79 19.71
CA ASP A 72 8.43 5.14 19.06
C ASP A 72 8.26 5.22 17.54
N ALA A 73 7.34 4.42 16.99
CA ALA A 73 6.91 4.49 15.60
C ALA A 73 5.43 4.14 15.44
N VAL A 74 4.73 4.86 14.57
CA VAL A 74 3.40 4.50 14.07
C VAL A 74 3.55 4.02 12.63
N VAL A 75 3.10 2.80 12.34
CA VAL A 75 3.21 2.16 11.02
C VAL A 75 1.83 2.08 10.39
N ALA A 76 1.59 2.87 9.35
CA ALA A 76 0.35 2.87 8.59
C ALA A 76 0.43 1.87 7.43
N VAL A 77 -0.52 0.93 7.34
CA VAL A 77 -0.49 -0.21 6.41
C VAL A 77 -1.67 -0.19 5.46
N GLY A 78 -1.40 -0.16 4.16
CA GLY A 78 -2.38 -0.25 3.09
C GLY A 78 -3.18 1.04 2.93
N LEU A 79 -4.35 1.14 3.58
CA LEU A 79 -5.20 2.34 3.65
C LEU A 79 -5.42 3.04 2.29
N ASN A 80 -5.60 2.23 1.24
CA ASN A 80 -5.80 2.64 -0.16
C ASN A 80 -4.58 3.31 -0.84
N PHE A 81 -3.42 3.38 -0.21
CA PHE A 81 -2.21 3.82 -0.88
C PHE A 81 -1.61 2.66 -1.68
N SER A 82 -1.87 2.61 -3.00
CA SER A 82 -1.61 1.42 -3.81
C SER A 82 -1.50 1.70 -5.31
N LEU A 83 -0.84 0.79 -6.02
CA LEU A 83 -0.88 0.72 -7.50
C LEU A 83 -2.31 0.48 -8.03
N VAL A 84 -3.15 -0.27 -7.30
CA VAL A 84 -4.57 -0.46 -7.66
C VAL A 84 -5.30 0.88 -7.71
N GLN A 85 -5.04 1.77 -6.75
CA GLN A 85 -5.63 3.11 -6.77
C GLN A 85 -5.08 3.94 -7.94
N MET A 86 -3.80 3.80 -8.28
CA MET A 86 -3.22 4.47 -9.45
C MET A 86 -3.88 4.01 -10.75
N VAL A 87 -4.04 2.69 -10.95
CA VAL A 87 -4.70 2.13 -12.15
C VAL A 87 -6.15 2.63 -12.27
N LYS A 88 -6.89 2.77 -11.17
CA LYS A 88 -8.25 3.33 -11.20
C LYS A 88 -8.33 4.76 -11.77
N LEU A 89 -7.27 5.54 -11.68
CA LEU A 89 -7.25 6.88 -12.29
C LEU A 89 -7.23 6.78 -13.82
N TRP A 90 -6.58 5.75 -14.36
CA TRP A 90 -6.55 5.47 -15.81
C TRP A 90 -7.90 4.98 -16.36
N GLU A 91 -8.84 4.55 -15.52
CA GLU A 91 -10.22 4.25 -15.92
C GLU A 91 -11.00 5.51 -16.30
N SER A 92 -10.57 6.68 -15.86
CA SER A 92 -11.28 7.96 -16.07
C SER A 92 -10.57 8.87 -17.07
N PHE A 93 -9.24 8.90 -17.03
CA PHE A 93 -8.40 9.74 -17.89
C PHE A 93 -7.07 9.04 -18.15
N ALA A 94 -6.40 9.41 -19.25
CA ALA A 94 -5.05 8.97 -19.54
C ALA A 94 -4.13 10.17 -19.79
N PRO A 95 -2.80 10.07 -19.57
CA PRO A 95 -1.86 11.09 -20.02
C PRO A 95 -1.90 11.25 -21.55
N VAL A 96 -1.67 12.44 -22.06
CA VAL A 96 -1.69 12.71 -23.51
C VAL A 96 -0.59 11.98 -24.28
N ASP A 97 0.49 11.65 -23.60
CA ASP A 97 1.65 10.91 -24.12
C ASP A 97 1.56 9.39 -23.92
N SER A 98 0.41 8.87 -23.44
CA SER A 98 0.19 7.43 -23.33
C SER A 98 0.29 6.74 -24.70
N ILE A 99 0.88 5.54 -24.71
CA ILE A 99 1.12 4.74 -25.93
C ILE A 99 -0.14 3.97 -26.32
N GLY A 100 -0.89 3.49 -25.32
CA GLY A 100 -2.11 2.73 -25.52
C GLY A 100 -3.34 3.60 -25.79
N GLU A 101 -4.35 3.01 -26.41
CA GLU A 101 -5.67 3.62 -26.59
C GLU A 101 -6.62 3.08 -25.52
N TYR A 102 -7.00 3.92 -24.57
CA TYR A 102 -7.79 3.50 -23.40
C TYR A 102 -9.28 3.88 -23.50
N GLY A 103 -9.66 4.59 -24.56
CA GLY A 103 -11.06 5.02 -24.75
C GLY A 103 -11.54 6.10 -23.77
N VAL A 104 -10.62 6.74 -23.05
CA VAL A 104 -10.90 7.81 -22.07
C VAL A 104 -10.29 9.14 -22.54
N PRO A 105 -10.76 10.28 -22.04
CA PRO A 105 -10.15 11.58 -22.37
C PRO A 105 -8.69 11.66 -21.95
N SER A 106 -7.86 12.29 -22.77
CA SER A 106 -6.46 12.52 -22.47
C SER A 106 -6.24 13.86 -21.76
N LEU A 107 -5.35 13.86 -20.78
CA LEU A 107 -4.92 15.05 -20.04
C LEU A 107 -3.47 15.38 -20.36
N SER A 108 -3.14 16.68 -20.48
CA SER A 108 -1.73 17.08 -20.54
C SER A 108 -0.99 16.67 -19.26
N ASP A 109 0.32 16.51 -19.32
CA ASP A 109 1.13 16.09 -18.17
C ASP A 109 0.91 16.93 -16.93
N VAL A 110 0.79 18.24 -17.09
CA VAL A 110 0.55 19.16 -15.96
C VAL A 110 -0.81 18.86 -15.32
N VAL A 111 -1.85 18.66 -16.12
CA VAL A 111 -3.20 18.37 -15.62
C VAL A 111 -3.27 16.95 -15.06
N TRP A 112 -2.64 15.98 -15.72
CA TRP A 112 -2.54 14.61 -15.23
C TRP A 112 -1.87 14.55 -13.86
N ASN A 113 -0.70 15.18 -13.72
CA ASN A 113 0.00 15.22 -12.44
C ASN A 113 -0.84 15.86 -11.33
N ALA A 114 -1.50 16.98 -11.63
CA ALA A 114 -2.40 17.62 -10.64
C ALA A 114 -3.62 16.74 -10.28
N TYR A 115 -4.18 16.01 -11.24
CA TYR A 115 -5.26 15.07 -11.02
C TYR A 115 -4.84 13.91 -10.12
N VAL A 116 -3.69 13.28 -10.41
CA VAL A 116 -3.11 12.21 -9.59
C VAL A 116 -2.83 12.70 -8.18
N ASP A 117 -2.20 13.88 -8.04
CA ASP A 117 -1.86 14.46 -6.75
C ASP A 117 -3.11 14.74 -5.91
N ALA A 118 -4.14 15.36 -6.51
CA ALA A 118 -5.41 15.61 -5.83
C ALA A 118 -6.12 14.32 -5.39
N ALA A 119 -6.08 13.27 -6.22
CA ALA A 119 -6.67 11.99 -5.89
C ALA A 119 -5.94 11.32 -4.70
N PHE A 120 -4.60 11.34 -4.71
CA PHE A 120 -3.81 10.75 -3.62
C PHE A 120 -3.86 11.58 -2.34
N ASP A 121 -4.07 12.89 -2.41
CA ASP A 121 -4.30 13.74 -1.23
C ASP A 121 -5.60 13.39 -0.49
N GLN A 122 -6.58 12.80 -1.18
CA GLN A 122 -7.86 12.42 -0.60
C GLN A 122 -7.89 11.00 -0.02
N ILE A 123 -6.88 10.16 -0.30
CA ILE A 123 -6.88 8.81 0.26
C ILE A 123 -6.60 8.83 1.77
N PHE A 124 -7.14 7.80 2.44
CA PHE A 124 -7.08 7.70 3.90
C PHE A 124 -5.64 7.72 4.43
N MET A 125 -4.71 7.05 3.77
CA MET A 125 -3.29 7.01 4.15
C MET A 125 -2.70 8.42 4.25
N THR A 126 -2.85 9.24 3.21
CA THR A 126 -2.25 10.58 3.16
C THR A 126 -2.83 11.50 4.24
N ARG A 127 -4.14 11.41 4.47
CA ARG A 127 -4.81 12.20 5.49
C ARG A 127 -4.44 11.75 6.90
N LEU A 128 -4.38 10.43 7.14
CA LEU A 128 -3.95 9.87 8.42
C LEU A 128 -2.49 10.26 8.74
N LEU A 129 -1.59 10.19 7.74
CA LEU A 129 -0.21 10.61 7.90
C LEU A 129 -0.13 12.04 8.46
N ARG A 130 -0.84 12.99 7.84
CA ARG A 130 -0.88 14.39 8.31
C ARG A 130 -1.35 14.48 9.77
N LEU A 131 -2.44 13.80 10.09
CA LEU A 131 -2.97 13.79 11.47
C LEU A 131 -1.98 13.20 12.50
N LEU A 132 -1.27 12.12 12.15
CA LEU A 132 -0.27 11.52 13.02
C LEU A 132 0.93 12.46 13.26
N LEU A 133 1.39 13.13 12.21
CA LEU A 133 2.48 14.11 12.32
C LEU A 133 2.04 15.33 13.15
N ASP A 134 0.85 15.86 12.91
CA ASP A 134 0.26 16.98 13.68
C ASP A 134 0.04 16.59 15.14
N ALA A 135 -0.32 15.34 15.43
CA ALA A 135 -0.46 14.80 16.78
C ALA A 135 0.90 14.60 17.49
N GLY A 136 2.02 14.77 16.78
CA GLY A 136 3.37 14.68 17.33
C GLY A 136 3.96 13.28 17.36
N ALA A 137 3.58 12.41 16.43
CA ALA A 137 4.23 11.11 16.24
C ALA A 137 5.74 11.29 16.02
N GLN A 138 6.56 10.52 16.75
CA GLN A 138 8.03 10.60 16.64
C GLN A 138 8.52 10.11 15.28
N GLN A 139 7.90 9.04 14.78
CA GLN A 139 8.17 8.47 13.48
C GLN A 139 6.88 7.92 12.88
N VAL A 140 6.60 8.27 11.63
CA VAL A 140 5.53 7.64 10.85
C VAL A 140 6.15 6.84 9.72
N ILE A 141 5.79 5.56 9.65
CA ILE A 141 6.22 4.64 8.60
C ILE A 141 4.98 4.26 7.80
N VAL A 142 5.10 4.27 6.48
CA VAL A 142 4.04 3.83 5.57
C VAL A 142 4.46 2.52 4.91
N ILE A 143 3.61 1.51 5.02
CA ILE A 143 3.68 0.28 4.21
C ILE A 143 2.57 0.38 3.18
N PRO A 144 2.86 0.61 1.89
CA PRO A 144 1.84 0.63 0.85
C PRO A 144 1.06 -0.68 0.79
N GLN A 145 -0.12 -0.64 0.23
CA GLN A 145 -0.83 -1.86 -0.13
C GLN A 145 0.02 -2.63 -1.14
N PRO A 146 0.11 -3.96 -1.04
CA PRO A 146 0.87 -4.77 -1.99
C PRO A 146 0.48 -4.48 -3.44
N ALA A 147 1.44 -4.60 -4.34
CA ALA A 147 1.17 -4.56 -5.77
C ALA A 147 0.14 -5.65 -6.15
N PRO A 148 -0.64 -5.45 -7.22
CA PRO A 148 -1.57 -6.46 -7.69
C PRO A 148 -0.84 -7.78 -8.00
N ALA A 149 -1.51 -8.92 -7.84
CA ALA A 149 -0.97 -10.21 -8.25
C ALA A 149 -0.73 -10.26 -9.76
N ALA A 150 0.33 -10.92 -10.20
CA ALA A 150 0.74 -10.96 -11.60
C ALA A 150 -0.35 -11.52 -12.52
N TRP A 151 -1.12 -12.50 -12.05
CA TRP A 151 -2.23 -13.07 -12.81
C TRP A 151 -3.32 -12.05 -13.20
N ALA A 152 -3.40 -10.90 -12.49
CA ALA A 152 -4.38 -9.85 -12.83
C ALA A 152 -4.12 -9.25 -14.22
N SER A 153 -2.86 -9.15 -14.64
CA SER A 153 -2.48 -8.64 -15.98
C SER A 153 -2.74 -9.64 -17.13
N GLN A 154 -2.98 -10.90 -16.79
CA GLN A 154 -3.18 -11.99 -17.76
C GLN A 154 -4.64 -12.43 -17.84
N ARG A 155 -5.51 -11.91 -16.98
CA ARG A 155 -6.90 -12.32 -16.88
C ARG A 155 -7.81 -11.48 -17.76
N ASP A 156 -8.68 -12.16 -18.53
CA ASP A 156 -9.75 -11.52 -19.25
C ASP A 156 -10.86 -11.01 -18.29
N GLY A 157 -11.55 -9.98 -18.72
CA GLY A 157 -12.69 -9.40 -18.02
C GLY A 157 -12.50 -7.91 -17.74
N GLU A 158 -13.59 -7.17 -17.73
CA GLU A 158 -13.62 -5.70 -17.63
C GLU A 158 -12.75 -5.15 -16.48
N ARG A 159 -12.79 -5.82 -15.33
CA ARG A 159 -12.05 -5.41 -14.13
C ARG A 159 -10.52 -5.52 -14.27
N PHE A 160 -10.02 -6.44 -15.13
CA PHE A 160 -8.61 -6.78 -15.27
C PHE A 160 -8.00 -6.28 -16.57
N ALA A 161 -8.84 -6.03 -17.59
CA ALA A 161 -8.40 -5.67 -18.93
C ALA A 161 -7.40 -4.53 -18.95
N LEU A 162 -7.58 -3.53 -18.07
CA LEU A 162 -6.72 -2.36 -18.02
C LEU A 162 -5.28 -2.72 -17.58
N TYR A 163 -5.09 -3.67 -16.66
CA TYR A 163 -3.74 -4.11 -16.26
C TYR A 163 -2.98 -4.73 -17.43
N GLY A 164 -3.64 -5.63 -18.18
CA GLY A 164 -3.06 -6.23 -19.38
C GLY A 164 -2.79 -5.21 -20.48
N GLN A 165 -3.69 -4.24 -20.70
CA GLN A 165 -3.52 -3.18 -21.69
C GLN A 165 -2.33 -2.27 -21.34
N LEU A 166 -2.22 -1.80 -20.09
CA LEU A 166 -1.11 -0.97 -19.61
C LEU A 166 0.24 -1.69 -19.75
N LEU A 167 0.27 -2.98 -19.43
CA LEU A 167 1.49 -3.78 -19.56
C LEU A 167 1.87 -3.96 -21.03
N ALA A 168 0.92 -4.35 -21.88
CA ALA A 168 1.16 -4.60 -23.30
C ALA A 168 1.56 -3.35 -24.08
N SER A 169 1.04 -2.18 -23.73
CA SER A 169 1.39 -0.91 -24.35
C SER A 169 2.74 -0.37 -23.87
N GLY A 170 3.22 -0.79 -22.69
CA GLY A 170 4.39 -0.22 -22.01
C GLY A 170 4.05 0.96 -21.08
N ASP A 171 2.78 1.39 -21.01
CA ASP A 171 2.33 2.47 -20.12
C ASP A 171 2.34 2.06 -18.64
N TRP A 172 2.49 0.76 -18.35
CA TRP A 172 2.69 0.27 -16.99
C TRP A 172 3.89 0.94 -16.28
N ASN A 173 4.96 1.25 -17.02
CA ASN A 173 6.09 1.99 -16.48
C ASN A 173 5.67 3.38 -15.98
N ARG A 174 4.78 4.06 -16.69
CA ARG A 174 4.25 5.36 -16.26
C ARG A 174 3.41 5.22 -14.98
N VAL A 175 2.62 4.15 -14.85
CA VAL A 175 1.88 3.85 -13.60
C VAL A 175 2.85 3.70 -12.42
N LEU A 176 3.96 2.97 -12.61
CA LEU A 176 4.99 2.80 -11.59
C LEU A 176 5.70 4.11 -11.24
N GLU A 177 6.05 4.92 -12.24
CA GLU A 177 6.69 6.23 -12.05
C GLU A 177 5.79 7.21 -11.30
N ASP A 178 4.51 7.28 -11.68
CA ASP A 178 3.52 8.12 -11.00
C ASP A 178 3.30 7.67 -9.56
N PHE A 179 3.25 6.35 -9.31
CA PHE A 179 3.16 5.83 -7.95
C PHE A 179 4.42 6.14 -7.13
N ALA A 180 5.61 5.96 -7.70
CA ALA A 180 6.88 6.33 -7.06
C ALA A 180 6.94 7.83 -6.73
N ARG A 181 6.35 8.68 -7.57
CA ARG A 181 6.20 10.12 -7.29
C ARG A 181 5.30 10.34 -6.05
N GLN A 182 4.21 9.61 -5.91
CA GLN A 182 3.37 9.71 -4.71
C GLN A 182 4.09 9.20 -3.44
N VAL A 183 4.91 8.16 -3.55
CA VAL A 183 5.79 7.71 -2.47
C VAL A 183 6.71 8.83 -2.00
N ARG A 184 7.43 9.48 -2.94
CA ARG A 184 8.30 10.62 -2.60
C ARG A 184 7.55 11.76 -1.92
N ARG A 185 6.31 12.06 -2.35
CA ARG A 185 5.49 13.08 -1.68
C ARG A 185 5.18 12.75 -0.21
N LEU A 186 4.99 11.47 0.13
CA LEU A 186 4.83 11.07 1.54
C LEU A 186 6.15 11.22 2.32
N GLU A 187 7.28 10.93 1.69
CA GLU A 187 8.61 11.08 2.28
C GLU A 187 8.93 12.56 2.51
N ASP A 188 8.65 13.43 1.53
CA ASP A 188 8.79 14.88 1.65
C ASP A 188 7.89 15.47 2.77
N ALA A 189 6.74 14.82 3.03
CA ALA A 189 5.84 15.18 4.12
C ALA A 189 6.32 14.67 5.49
N GLY A 190 7.41 13.91 5.57
CA GLY A 190 8.04 13.45 6.82
C GLY A 190 7.78 11.97 7.16
N ALA A 191 7.16 11.18 6.29
CA ALA A 191 7.06 9.74 6.46
C ALA A 191 8.35 9.03 6.04
N ARG A 192 8.55 7.81 6.56
CA ARG A 192 9.43 6.82 5.93
C ARG A 192 8.55 5.81 5.19
N VAL A 193 8.81 5.54 3.93
CA VAL A 193 8.03 4.55 3.18
C VAL A 193 8.83 3.25 3.08
N TYR A 194 8.26 2.16 3.62
CA TYR A 194 8.83 0.84 3.49
C TYR A 194 8.35 0.20 2.18
N PRO A 195 9.24 -0.11 1.24
CA PRO A 195 8.86 -0.70 -0.04
C PRO A 195 8.42 -2.16 0.14
N GLN A 196 7.66 -2.67 -0.80
CA GLN A 196 7.36 -4.10 -0.86
C GLN A 196 8.68 -4.88 -1.05
N PRO A 197 8.90 -6.02 -0.34
CA PRO A 197 10.11 -6.81 -0.48
C PRO A 197 10.32 -7.27 -1.93
N LEU A 198 11.50 -7.00 -2.50
CA LEU A 198 11.81 -7.33 -3.89
C LEU A 198 11.61 -8.82 -4.22
N ALA A 199 11.89 -9.71 -3.26
CA ALA A 199 11.69 -11.15 -3.41
C ALA A 199 10.22 -11.56 -3.61
N THR A 200 9.28 -10.62 -3.43
CA THR A 200 7.85 -10.88 -3.63
C THR A 200 7.31 -10.26 -4.92
N LEU A 201 8.18 -9.63 -5.72
CA LEU A 201 7.81 -8.92 -6.94
C LEU A 201 8.33 -9.65 -8.19
N THR A 202 7.54 -9.61 -9.26
CA THR A 202 7.98 -9.91 -10.62
C THR A 202 8.87 -8.79 -11.17
N ASP A 203 9.55 -9.03 -12.29
CA ASP A 203 10.34 -8.01 -13.01
C ASP A 203 9.50 -6.80 -13.44
N ASP A 204 8.20 -7.00 -13.68
CA ASP A 204 7.25 -5.94 -14.05
C ASP A 204 6.65 -5.23 -12.83
N GLY A 205 7.04 -5.58 -11.61
CA GLY A 205 6.59 -4.94 -10.38
C GLY A 205 5.20 -5.36 -9.88
N PHE A 206 4.65 -6.47 -10.39
CA PHE A 206 3.49 -7.14 -9.81
C PHE A 206 3.92 -8.03 -8.64
N THR A 207 2.98 -8.37 -7.76
CA THR A 207 3.25 -9.41 -6.76
C THR A 207 3.24 -10.78 -7.42
N GLU A 208 4.28 -11.58 -7.19
CA GLU A 208 4.35 -12.98 -7.62
C GLU A 208 3.11 -13.76 -7.16
N ASP A 209 2.54 -14.60 -8.04
CA ASP A 209 1.31 -15.36 -7.77
C ASP A 209 1.42 -16.27 -6.54
N ALA A 210 2.62 -16.78 -6.25
CA ALA A 210 2.87 -17.57 -5.04
C ALA A 210 2.59 -16.84 -3.72
N TYR A 211 2.55 -15.52 -3.75
CA TYR A 211 2.26 -14.67 -2.59
C TYR A 211 0.83 -14.13 -2.56
N ALA A 212 0.06 -14.30 -3.64
CA ALA A 212 -1.34 -13.87 -3.71
C ALA A 212 -2.27 -14.83 -2.94
N MET A 213 -3.41 -14.31 -2.47
CA MET A 213 -4.49 -15.14 -1.92
C MET A 213 -5.19 -15.94 -3.00
N GLY A 214 -5.33 -15.35 -4.21
CA GLY A 214 -5.95 -16.01 -5.35
C GLY A 214 -4.93 -16.85 -6.11
N ASP A 215 -5.24 -18.15 -6.30
CA ASP A 215 -4.46 -19.06 -7.14
C ASP A 215 -5.17 -19.19 -8.51
N PRO A 216 -4.48 -18.89 -9.63
CA PRO A 216 -5.06 -19.04 -10.97
C PRO A 216 -5.55 -20.46 -11.28
N SER A 217 -4.98 -21.47 -10.65
CA SER A 217 -5.40 -22.88 -10.81
C SER A 217 -6.65 -23.23 -10.00
N ASP A 218 -6.99 -22.40 -8.98
CA ASP A 218 -8.18 -22.58 -8.16
C ASP A 218 -9.39 -21.90 -8.79
N THR A 219 -10.18 -22.66 -9.52
CA THR A 219 -11.42 -22.21 -10.19
C THR A 219 -12.68 -22.50 -9.37
N GLY A 220 -12.55 -22.94 -8.12
CA GLY A 220 -13.68 -23.18 -7.23
C GLY A 220 -14.52 -21.92 -7.03
N ALA A 221 -15.86 -22.06 -6.92
CA ALA A 221 -16.79 -20.92 -6.83
C ALA A 221 -16.48 -19.96 -5.65
N ASP A 222 -15.88 -20.48 -4.58
CA ASP A 222 -15.54 -19.72 -3.38
C ASP A 222 -14.06 -19.30 -3.31
N SER A 223 -13.25 -19.60 -4.33
CA SER A 223 -11.84 -19.23 -4.32
C SER A 223 -11.62 -17.71 -4.39
N PHE A 224 -10.54 -17.22 -3.82
CA PHE A 224 -10.16 -15.81 -3.93
C PHE A 224 -9.91 -15.43 -5.39
N TYR A 225 -9.35 -16.34 -6.19
CA TYR A 225 -9.15 -16.14 -7.62
C TYR A 225 -10.48 -15.95 -8.37
N SER A 226 -11.47 -16.87 -8.17
CA SER A 226 -12.78 -16.76 -8.82
C SER A 226 -13.53 -15.51 -8.38
N ARG A 227 -13.35 -15.05 -7.15
CA ARG A 227 -13.88 -13.76 -6.64
C ARG A 227 -13.13 -12.55 -7.18
N GLY A 228 -12.01 -12.75 -7.89
CA GLY A 228 -11.20 -11.68 -8.44
C GLY A 228 -10.42 -10.89 -7.38
N ASP A 229 -10.00 -11.52 -6.30
CA ASP A 229 -9.19 -10.91 -5.27
C ASP A 229 -7.70 -11.00 -5.61
N PHE A 230 -7.18 -9.96 -6.23
CA PHE A 230 -5.82 -9.87 -6.76
C PHE A 230 -4.91 -8.94 -5.94
N TYR A 231 -5.39 -8.41 -4.82
CA TYR A 231 -4.66 -7.45 -3.99
C TYR A 231 -4.50 -7.91 -2.53
N HIS A 232 -5.19 -8.93 -2.07
CA HIS A 232 -4.88 -9.56 -0.80
C HIS A 232 -3.80 -10.63 -0.96
N MET A 233 -2.86 -10.63 -0.01
CA MET A 233 -1.72 -11.53 -0.03
C MET A 233 -1.88 -12.62 1.03
N ASN A 234 -1.20 -13.74 0.79
CA ASN A 234 -1.25 -14.92 1.66
C ASN A 234 -0.25 -14.85 2.82
N ARG A 235 -0.18 -15.94 3.61
CA ARG A 235 0.70 -16.03 4.78
C ARG A 235 2.20 -16.04 4.40
N SER A 236 2.56 -16.54 3.23
CA SER A 236 3.95 -16.54 2.76
C SER A 236 4.44 -15.11 2.52
N PHE A 237 3.60 -14.28 1.89
CA PHE A 237 3.84 -12.85 1.77
C PHE A 237 4.00 -12.18 3.13
N ALA A 238 3.05 -12.44 4.05
CA ALA A 238 3.08 -11.85 5.39
C ALA A 238 4.38 -12.19 6.14
N THR A 239 4.89 -13.43 5.98
CA THR A 239 6.14 -13.87 6.60
C THR A 239 7.35 -13.18 5.99
N ALA A 240 7.41 -13.10 4.65
CA ALA A 240 8.51 -12.41 3.95
C ALA A 240 8.55 -10.92 4.31
N LEU A 241 7.39 -10.25 4.28
CA LEU A 241 7.28 -8.84 4.64
C LEU A 241 7.71 -8.57 6.08
N ALA A 242 7.23 -9.38 7.04
CA ALA A 242 7.51 -9.15 8.46
C ALA A 242 9.00 -9.32 8.80
N SER A 243 9.68 -10.30 8.19
CA SER A 243 11.11 -10.51 8.36
C SER A 243 11.89 -9.32 7.81
N ASP A 244 11.66 -8.97 6.54
CA ASP A 244 12.35 -7.90 5.84
C ASP A 244 12.10 -6.53 6.50
N PHE A 245 10.86 -6.27 6.92
CA PHE A 245 10.48 -5.02 7.60
C PHE A 245 11.28 -4.77 8.88
N TYR A 246 11.43 -5.77 9.73
CA TYR A 246 12.19 -5.58 10.98
C TYR A 246 13.68 -5.47 10.76
N ASP A 247 14.23 -6.11 9.73
CA ASP A 247 15.62 -5.94 9.31
C ASP A 247 15.84 -4.51 8.77
N TRP A 248 14.95 -4.02 7.90
CA TRP A 248 14.96 -2.66 7.39
C TRP A 248 14.83 -1.62 8.52
N LEU A 249 13.94 -1.87 9.49
CA LEU A 249 13.72 -0.96 10.63
C LEU A 249 14.95 -0.92 11.57
N GLY A 250 15.66 -2.02 11.74
CA GLY A 250 16.87 -2.14 12.55
C GLY A 250 18.14 -1.67 11.85
N GLY A 251 18.17 -1.71 10.55
CA GLY A 251 19.26 -1.22 9.73
C GLY A 251 19.25 0.30 9.71
N SER A 252 20.25 0.94 10.31
CA SER A 252 20.42 2.40 10.27
C SER A 252 20.42 2.87 8.82
N GLY A 253 19.33 3.49 8.39
CA GLY A 253 19.24 4.47 7.32
C GLY A 253 20.21 4.40 6.14
N SER A 254 20.37 3.26 5.49
CA SER A 254 20.95 3.23 4.15
C SER A 254 19.80 3.59 3.19
N SER A 255 19.77 4.83 2.75
CA SER A 255 18.88 5.27 1.69
C SER A 255 19.14 4.40 0.46
N LEU A 256 18.21 3.49 0.17
CA LEU A 256 18.16 2.83 -1.12
C LEU A 256 17.60 3.85 -2.15
N THR A 257 18.40 4.86 -2.46
CA THR A 257 18.33 5.48 -3.78
C THR A 257 18.94 4.46 -4.74
N GLY A 258 18.18 3.41 -5.02
CA GLY A 258 18.54 2.44 -6.03
C GLY A 258 18.45 3.13 -7.39
N GLU A 259 19.59 3.48 -7.95
CA GLU A 259 19.70 3.67 -9.40
C GLU A 259 19.14 2.41 -10.06
N ALA A 260 18.13 2.59 -10.88
CA ALA A 260 17.63 1.53 -11.74
C ALA A 260 18.81 0.92 -12.51
N PRO A 261 18.95 -0.41 -12.62
CA PRO A 261 20.05 -1.01 -13.36
C PRO A 261 19.96 -0.56 -14.82
N SER A 262 20.94 0.26 -15.23
CA SER A 262 21.14 0.65 -16.61
C SER A 262 21.31 -0.62 -17.45
N LYS A 263 20.30 -1.02 -18.22
CA LYS A 263 20.43 -2.07 -19.22
C LYS A 263 21.45 -1.58 -20.26
N ALA A 264 22.67 -2.10 -20.20
CA ALA A 264 23.62 -2.01 -21.28
C ALA A 264 22.99 -2.63 -22.54
N ARG A 265 22.72 -1.78 -23.55
CA ARG A 265 22.34 -2.23 -24.89
C ARG A 265 23.57 -2.91 -25.51
N SER A 266 23.50 -4.19 -25.75
CA SER A 266 24.35 -4.95 -26.66
C SER A 266 23.59 -5.23 -27.96
#